data_1a3b1fc251aa5aae9ce751ef7b87d2ce
#
_entry.id   1a3b1fc251aa5aae9ce751ef7b87d2ce
#
_cell.length_a   1.000
_cell.length_b   1.000
_cell.length_c   1.000
_cell.angle_alpha   90.00
_cell.angle_beta   90.00
_cell.angle_gamma   90.00
#
_symmetry.space_group_name_H-M   'P 1'
#
loop_
_entity.id
_entity.type
_entity.pdbx_description
1 polymer ?
#
loop_
_entity_poly.entity_id
_entity_poly.type
_entity_poly.pdbx_seq_one_letter_code
_entity_poly.pdbx_strand_id
1 'polypeptide(L)'
;MGARNLAGTLLGGTVAACTFAGAVLATEPPRLDLLRAPVDLDYRSVRLEEAELGRLLFWDPILSGNRNISCGTCHHPRFATSDGLSLGLGEGGIGVGPDRRVDPENAPEQRIPRNSPALFNLGAHEFTVMFHDGRIEADATRPSGLRTPLEDEMVAGFATLLSAQTMFPVLSPDEMAGHYSENDVSRAVRQGLITGEGGAWDIISRRVADIPSYRAMFESVYPGIANGRPIDFTDISNAIAAFVEHEWRSDNSAFDAWRRGEAELSVEAEAGMHLFYGSAGCAACHAGPFQTDHGFHATGSPQLGPGKAERFESHSRDVGRMRVTNRMADAYAFRTPSLRNVARTGPWGHAGGHSDLAAFLRFHADPQAGLDAYAPAATLPAFAAAKPDLAVLEDAAERAAMREAISLRSVDLDDHDIAMLLAFLDALTDEQAIKGRLGIPDAVPSGLAIDR
;
A
#
# COMPACT_ATOMS: atom_id res chain seq x y z
N MET A 1 51.36 -60.92 40.29
CA MET A 1 50.13 -61.60 40.66
C MET A 1 48.95 -60.91 40.07
N GLY A 2 48.16 -61.61 39.22
CA GLY A 2 46.79 -61.28 38.89
C GLY A 2 46.55 -60.44 37.61
N ALA A 3 46.79 -61.01 36.47
CA ALA A 3 46.20 -60.52 35.18
C ALA A 3 44.70 -60.84 35.14
N ARG A 4 43.87 -59.88 34.75
CA ARG A 4 42.49 -60.11 34.33
C ARG A 4 42.30 -59.55 32.93
N ASN A 5 42.11 -60.46 32.00
CA ASN A 5 41.64 -60.23 30.64
C ASN A 5 40.20 -59.69 30.66
N LEU A 6 39.95 -58.63 29.92
CA LEU A 6 38.61 -58.22 29.49
C LEU A 6 38.51 -58.27 27.97
N ALA A 7 37.73 -59.23 27.53
CA ALA A 7 37.36 -59.38 26.11
C ALA A 7 36.37 -58.27 25.73
N GLY A 8 36.71 -57.49 24.73
CA GLY A 8 35.81 -56.50 24.14
C GLY A 8 34.96 -57.11 23.02
N THR A 9 33.68 -57.10 23.20
CA THR A 9 32.69 -57.49 22.18
C THR A 9 32.44 -56.30 21.23
N LEU A 10 32.79 -56.44 19.98
CA LEU A 10 32.47 -55.54 18.91
C LEU A 10 30.98 -55.73 18.50
N LEU A 11 30.11 -54.79 18.84
CA LEU A 11 28.78 -54.69 18.28
C LEU A 11 28.85 -53.92 16.94
N GLY A 12 28.63 -54.64 15.83
CA GLY A 12 28.42 -54.06 14.52
C GLY A 12 27.05 -53.40 14.43
N GLY A 13 27.05 -52.07 14.41
CA GLY A 13 25.84 -51.26 14.16
C GLY A 13 25.59 -51.16 12.65
N THR A 14 24.55 -51.81 12.15
CA THR A 14 24.02 -51.64 10.82
C THR A 14 23.32 -50.29 10.73
N VAL A 15 23.91 -49.35 9.98
CA VAL A 15 23.26 -48.06 9.64
C VAL A 15 22.22 -48.33 8.57
N ALA A 16 20.95 -48.33 8.94
CA ALA A 16 19.85 -48.36 7.98
C ALA A 16 19.73 -46.93 7.36
N ALA A 17 20.10 -46.79 6.11
CA ALA A 17 19.84 -45.62 5.31
C ALA A 17 18.34 -45.52 5.03
N CYS A 18 17.62 -44.66 5.79
CA CYS A 18 16.27 -44.25 5.44
C CYS A 18 16.31 -43.30 4.24
N THR A 19 16.06 -43.86 3.06
CA THR A 19 15.74 -43.05 1.88
C THR A 19 14.33 -42.44 2.08
N PHE A 20 14.28 -41.17 2.45
CA PHE A 20 13.04 -40.40 2.34
C PHE A 20 12.76 -40.21 0.85
N ALA A 21 11.90 -41.06 0.28
CA ALA A 21 11.21 -40.73 -0.95
C ALA A 21 10.25 -39.57 -0.65
N GLY A 22 10.64 -38.36 -1.04
CA GLY A 22 9.77 -37.22 -1.00
C GLY A 22 8.57 -37.52 -1.93
N ALA A 23 7.42 -37.80 -1.35
CA ALA A 23 6.18 -37.81 -2.09
C ALA A 23 5.98 -36.37 -2.62
N VAL A 24 6.15 -36.17 -3.91
CA VAL A 24 5.61 -35.01 -4.62
C VAL A 24 4.11 -35.14 -4.45
N LEU A 25 3.56 -34.40 -3.51
CA LEU A 25 2.11 -34.21 -3.41
C LEU A 25 1.72 -33.54 -4.73
N ALA A 26 1.09 -34.32 -5.62
CA ALA A 26 0.42 -33.77 -6.78
C ALA A 26 -0.59 -32.75 -6.21
N THR A 27 -0.35 -31.47 -6.45
CA THR A 27 -1.32 -30.44 -6.12
C THR A 27 -2.59 -30.75 -6.89
N GLU A 28 -3.71 -30.95 -6.19
CA GLU A 28 -4.99 -31.07 -6.86
C GLU A 28 -5.16 -29.89 -7.83
N PRO A 29 -5.71 -30.13 -9.03
CA PRO A 29 -5.98 -29.04 -9.96
C PRO A 29 -6.86 -28.00 -9.27
N PRO A 30 -6.61 -26.71 -9.52
CA PRO A 30 -7.35 -25.63 -8.84
C PRO A 30 -8.85 -25.81 -9.08
N ARG A 31 -9.60 -25.77 -7.99
CA ARG A 31 -11.07 -25.82 -7.99
C ARG A 31 -11.63 -24.50 -8.53
N LEU A 32 -11.47 -24.26 -9.84
CA LEU A 32 -11.92 -23.03 -10.51
C LEU A 32 -13.44 -22.82 -10.42
N ASP A 33 -14.18 -23.90 -10.23
CA ASP A 33 -15.62 -23.85 -9.91
C ASP A 33 -15.90 -23.03 -8.65
N LEU A 34 -15.00 -23.03 -7.67
CA LEU A 34 -15.14 -22.22 -6.45
C LEU A 34 -14.91 -20.72 -6.71
N LEU A 35 -14.19 -20.35 -7.76
CA LEU A 35 -14.01 -18.95 -8.13
C LEU A 35 -15.30 -18.31 -8.68
N ARG A 36 -16.19 -19.11 -9.26
CA ARG A 36 -17.53 -18.68 -9.74
C ARG A 36 -18.58 -18.59 -8.64
N ALA A 37 -18.25 -18.97 -7.39
CA ALA A 37 -19.18 -18.77 -6.29
C ALA A 37 -19.43 -17.27 -6.09
N PRO A 38 -20.69 -16.86 -5.83
CA PRO A 38 -21.00 -15.49 -5.47
C PRO A 38 -20.13 -15.06 -4.28
N VAL A 39 -19.43 -13.95 -4.42
CA VAL A 39 -18.72 -13.34 -3.31
C VAL A 39 -19.40 -12.02 -3.05
N ASP A 40 -20.06 -11.92 -1.92
CA ASP A 40 -20.56 -10.64 -1.45
C ASP A 40 -19.35 -9.81 -1.01
N LEU A 41 -19.07 -8.78 -1.79
CA LEU A 41 -18.07 -7.79 -1.41
C LEU A 41 -18.68 -6.93 -0.29
N ASP A 42 -18.14 -7.06 0.90
CA ASP A 42 -18.68 -6.42 2.09
C ASP A 42 -18.14 -4.99 2.25
N TYR A 43 -19.01 -4.03 1.89
CA TYR A 43 -18.74 -2.60 2.04
C TYR A 43 -19.80 -1.95 2.93
N ARG A 44 -19.43 -0.94 3.69
CA ARG A 44 -20.42 -0.10 4.35
C ARG A 44 -21.29 0.64 3.32
N SER A 45 -22.52 0.94 3.70
CA SER A 45 -23.36 1.83 2.91
C SER A 45 -22.85 3.27 3.01
N VAL A 46 -22.44 3.84 1.89
CA VAL A 46 -21.95 5.22 1.81
C VAL A 46 -23.11 6.14 1.40
N ARG A 47 -23.30 7.24 2.15
CA ARG A 47 -24.22 8.31 1.75
C ARG A 47 -23.55 9.20 0.71
N LEU A 48 -24.29 9.54 -0.35
CA LEU A 48 -23.73 10.33 -1.45
C LEU A 48 -23.29 11.74 -0.99
N GLU A 49 -24.03 12.35 -0.08
CA GLU A 49 -23.69 13.66 0.48
C GLU A 49 -22.37 13.63 1.28
N GLU A 50 -22.09 12.53 1.97
CA GLU A 50 -20.84 12.32 2.68
C GLU A 50 -19.67 12.10 1.70
N ALA A 51 -19.90 11.32 0.64
CA ALA A 51 -18.90 11.13 -0.41
C ALA A 51 -18.59 12.43 -1.19
N GLU A 52 -19.59 13.26 -1.46
CA GLU A 52 -19.40 14.56 -2.11
C GLU A 52 -18.59 15.54 -1.22
N LEU A 53 -18.87 15.58 0.08
CA LEU A 53 -18.04 16.32 1.03
C LEU A 53 -16.60 15.81 1.01
N GLY A 54 -16.42 14.48 1.06
CA GLY A 54 -15.12 13.82 1.01
C GLY A 54 -14.37 14.09 -0.30
N ARG A 55 -15.08 14.13 -1.44
CA ARG A 55 -14.50 14.51 -2.72
C ARG A 55 -13.85 15.89 -2.68
N LEU A 56 -14.57 16.87 -2.18
CA LEU A 56 -14.03 18.23 -2.08
C LEU A 56 -12.80 18.28 -1.16
N LEU A 57 -12.85 17.60 0.00
CA LEU A 57 -11.72 17.52 0.93
C LEU A 57 -10.51 16.79 0.37
N PHE A 58 -10.72 15.71 -0.39
CA PHE A 58 -9.65 14.92 -1.02
C PHE A 58 -8.84 15.74 -2.03
N TRP A 59 -9.52 16.65 -2.75
CA TRP A 59 -8.91 17.50 -3.78
C TRP A 59 -8.49 18.87 -3.25
N ASP A 60 -8.82 19.23 -2.00
CA ASP A 60 -8.52 20.56 -1.44
C ASP A 60 -7.15 20.59 -0.76
N PRO A 61 -6.21 21.41 -1.23
CA PRO A 61 -4.91 21.58 -0.58
C PRO A 61 -4.98 22.17 0.84
N ILE A 62 -6.13 22.64 1.29
CA ILE A 62 -6.34 23.23 2.63
C ILE A 62 -5.91 22.30 3.76
N LEU A 63 -5.91 20.97 3.52
CA LEU A 63 -5.53 19.97 4.50
C LEU A 63 -4.01 19.87 4.70
N SER A 64 -3.20 20.34 3.76
CA SER A 64 -1.74 20.33 3.91
C SER A 64 -1.22 21.52 4.71
N GLY A 65 -0.03 21.39 5.26
CA GLY A 65 0.59 22.44 6.07
C GLY A 65 0.71 23.75 5.31
N ASN A 66 1.30 23.73 4.12
CA ASN A 66 1.51 24.87 3.25
C ASN A 66 0.34 25.17 2.29
N ARG A 67 -0.74 24.37 2.33
CA ARG A 67 -1.92 24.52 1.48
C ARG A 67 -1.61 24.48 -0.02
N ASN A 68 -0.69 23.62 -0.42
CA ASN A 68 -0.15 23.51 -1.78
C ASN A 68 -0.21 22.09 -2.36
N ILE A 69 -0.60 21.09 -1.56
CA ILE A 69 -0.70 19.68 -1.96
C ILE A 69 -1.99 19.07 -1.39
N SER A 70 -2.63 18.19 -2.16
CA SER A 70 -3.83 17.45 -1.76
C SER A 70 -3.62 15.95 -1.87
N CYS A 71 -4.57 15.13 -1.37
CA CYS A 71 -4.53 13.68 -1.59
C CYS A 71 -4.52 13.35 -3.08
N GLY A 72 -5.28 14.10 -3.90
CA GLY A 72 -5.36 13.94 -5.35
C GLY A 72 -4.05 14.21 -6.09
N THR A 73 -3.09 14.90 -5.49
CA THR A 73 -1.76 15.13 -6.08
C THR A 73 -0.97 13.83 -6.25
N CYS A 74 -1.05 12.93 -5.23
CA CYS A 74 -0.34 11.64 -5.23
C CYS A 74 -1.24 10.44 -5.53
N HIS A 75 -2.58 10.63 -5.48
CA HIS A 75 -3.57 9.61 -5.79
C HIS A 75 -4.47 10.08 -6.93
N HIS A 76 -3.87 10.20 -8.12
CA HIS A 76 -4.55 10.81 -9.26
C HIS A 76 -5.14 9.74 -10.21
N PRO A 77 -6.40 9.89 -10.69
CA PRO A 77 -7.04 8.90 -11.58
C PRO A 77 -6.31 8.71 -12.92
N ARG A 78 -5.57 9.71 -13.42
CA ARG A 78 -4.70 9.56 -14.60
C ARG A 78 -3.65 8.45 -14.45
N PHE A 79 -3.29 8.10 -13.21
CA PHE A 79 -2.29 7.09 -12.85
C PHE A 79 -2.94 5.96 -12.03
N ALA A 80 -4.20 5.67 -12.30
CA ALA A 80 -4.98 4.64 -11.61
C ALA A 80 -4.90 4.78 -10.08
N THR A 81 -5.10 6.01 -9.56
CA THR A 81 -5.10 6.38 -8.15
C THR A 81 -3.75 6.20 -7.40
N SER A 82 -2.67 6.08 -8.17
CA SER A 82 -1.27 6.24 -7.74
C SER A 82 -0.73 7.57 -8.28
N ASP A 83 0.60 7.75 -8.31
CA ASP A 83 1.25 8.92 -8.91
C ASP A 83 2.09 8.58 -10.15
N GLY A 84 2.17 7.30 -10.55
CA GLY A 84 2.97 6.85 -11.69
C GLY A 84 4.49 6.98 -11.50
N LEU A 85 4.93 7.23 -10.27
CA LEU A 85 6.33 7.38 -9.87
C LEU A 85 6.78 6.21 -9.00
N SER A 86 8.03 5.82 -9.07
CA SER A 86 8.59 4.85 -8.13
C SER A 86 8.56 5.41 -6.71
N LEU A 87 9.14 6.57 -6.52
CA LEU A 87 9.07 7.35 -5.29
C LEU A 87 8.72 8.79 -5.64
N GLY A 88 7.60 9.26 -5.12
CA GLY A 88 7.08 10.59 -5.37
C GLY A 88 7.87 11.70 -4.67
N LEU A 89 7.54 12.92 -5.06
CA LEU A 89 7.82 14.14 -4.32
C LEU A 89 6.49 14.61 -3.71
N GLY A 90 6.39 14.66 -2.40
CA GLY A 90 5.23 15.21 -1.72
C GLY A 90 5.32 16.72 -1.60
N GLU A 91 5.38 17.21 -0.37
CA GLU A 91 5.63 18.63 -0.08
C GLU A 91 6.93 19.08 -0.75
N GLY A 92 6.91 20.25 -1.40
CA GLY A 92 8.04 20.76 -2.16
C GLY A 92 8.14 20.23 -3.59
N GLY A 93 7.10 19.55 -4.09
CA GLY A 93 6.96 19.16 -5.50
C GLY A 93 5.91 19.99 -6.24
N ILE A 94 6.11 20.24 -7.54
CA ILE A 94 5.19 20.94 -8.44
C ILE A 94 4.78 20.03 -9.59
N GLY A 95 3.49 20.00 -9.94
CA GLY A 95 2.91 19.18 -10.99
C GLY A 95 2.42 17.83 -10.49
N VAL A 96 2.00 16.95 -11.38
CA VAL A 96 1.46 15.62 -11.07
C VAL A 96 2.15 14.53 -11.86
N GLY A 97 2.21 13.33 -11.27
CA GLY A 97 2.75 12.15 -11.91
C GLY A 97 4.21 12.29 -12.36
N PRO A 98 4.59 11.64 -13.48
CA PRO A 98 5.95 11.69 -14.00
C PRO A 98 6.46 13.09 -14.37
N ASP A 99 5.57 14.06 -14.56
CA ASP A 99 5.92 15.46 -14.83
C ASP A 99 6.20 16.26 -13.54
N ARG A 100 6.01 15.64 -12.36
CA ARG A 100 6.27 16.30 -11.07
C ARG A 100 7.75 16.58 -10.89
N ARG A 101 8.07 17.79 -10.52
CA ARG A 101 9.46 18.26 -10.33
C ARG A 101 9.62 18.96 -8.99
N VAL A 102 10.87 19.09 -8.55
CA VAL A 102 11.23 19.85 -7.34
C VAL A 102 10.83 21.31 -7.50
N ASP A 103 10.21 21.88 -6.48
CA ASP A 103 10.01 23.32 -6.36
C ASP A 103 11.36 23.98 -5.99
N PRO A 104 11.92 24.85 -6.83
CA PRO A 104 13.21 25.49 -6.54
C PRO A 104 13.15 26.46 -5.36
N GLU A 105 11.94 26.95 -4.98
CA GLU A 105 11.76 27.88 -3.87
C GLU A 105 11.48 27.14 -2.55
N ASN A 106 10.96 25.90 -2.63
CA ASN A 106 10.64 25.06 -1.47
C ASN A 106 11.01 23.59 -1.75
N ALA A 107 12.29 23.32 -2.02
CA ALA A 107 12.72 21.96 -2.37
C ALA A 107 12.45 20.96 -1.24
N PRO A 108 11.96 19.71 -1.55
CA PRO A 108 11.75 18.69 -0.55
C PRO A 108 13.06 18.32 0.18
N GLU A 109 12.97 17.88 1.42
CA GLU A 109 14.13 17.38 2.15
C GLU A 109 14.56 15.98 1.67
N GLN A 110 13.58 15.16 1.26
CA GLN A 110 13.79 13.81 0.70
C GLN A 110 12.61 13.37 -0.14
N ARG A 111 12.75 12.26 -0.86
CA ARG A 111 11.62 11.60 -1.53
C ARG A 111 10.66 10.99 -0.50
N ILE A 112 9.40 10.83 -0.90
CA ILE A 112 8.49 9.93 -0.18
C ILE A 112 9.10 8.53 -0.20
N PRO A 113 9.22 7.86 0.96
CA PRO A 113 10.05 6.65 1.08
C PRO A 113 9.45 5.39 0.46
N ARG A 114 8.20 5.43 0.05
CA ARG A 114 7.50 4.30 -0.58
C ARG A 114 6.63 4.75 -1.72
N ASN A 115 6.37 3.83 -2.65
CA ASN A 115 5.45 4.05 -3.75
C ASN A 115 4.04 4.42 -3.25
N SER A 116 3.37 5.33 -3.97
CA SER A 116 1.98 5.70 -3.69
C SER A 116 1.05 4.55 -4.07
N PRO A 117 0.39 3.87 -3.11
CA PRO A 117 -0.45 2.73 -3.42
C PRO A 117 -1.76 3.16 -4.06
N ALA A 118 -2.28 2.34 -4.96
CA ALA A 118 -3.62 2.54 -5.50
C ALA A 118 -4.71 2.43 -4.43
N LEU A 119 -5.84 3.13 -4.61
CA LEU A 119 -6.91 3.27 -3.63
C LEU A 119 -8.12 2.36 -3.88
N PHE A 120 -8.04 1.46 -4.86
CA PHE A 120 -9.18 0.59 -5.20
C PHE A 120 -9.56 -0.33 -4.04
N ASN A 121 -10.85 -0.38 -3.75
CA ASN A 121 -11.50 -1.28 -2.79
C ASN A 121 -11.03 -1.17 -1.33
N LEU A 122 -10.26 -0.15 -0.96
CA LEU A 122 -9.70 -0.03 0.40
C LEU A 122 -10.75 0.12 1.50
N GLY A 123 -11.97 0.50 1.15
CA GLY A 123 -13.10 0.59 2.07
C GLY A 123 -13.84 -0.73 2.33
N ALA A 124 -13.46 -1.84 1.68
CA ALA A 124 -14.06 -3.13 2.00
C ALA A 124 -13.67 -3.60 3.41
N HIS A 125 -14.62 -4.21 4.14
CA HIS A 125 -14.45 -4.58 5.55
C HIS A 125 -13.33 -5.61 5.78
N GLU A 126 -12.96 -6.38 4.76
CA GLU A 126 -11.84 -7.33 4.87
C GLU A 126 -10.45 -6.64 4.95
N PHE A 127 -10.35 -5.35 4.57
CA PHE A 127 -9.12 -4.59 4.71
C PHE A 127 -8.91 -4.16 6.16
N THR A 128 -8.48 -5.09 7.00
CA THR A 128 -8.22 -4.90 8.42
C THR A 128 -6.78 -4.50 8.73
N VAL A 129 -5.95 -4.31 7.68
CA VAL A 129 -4.54 -3.92 7.77
C VAL A 129 -4.22 -2.96 6.64
N MET A 130 -3.63 -1.81 6.95
CA MET A 130 -3.33 -0.75 5.99
C MET A 130 -1.85 -0.39 5.97
N PHE A 131 -1.43 0.32 4.92
CA PHE A 131 -0.05 0.60 4.54
C PHE A 131 0.72 -0.64 4.07
N HIS A 132 1.91 -0.44 3.52
CA HIS A 132 2.78 -1.53 3.06
C HIS A 132 3.32 -2.39 4.23
N ASP A 133 3.45 -1.80 5.42
CA ASP A 133 4.00 -2.44 6.62
C ASP A 133 2.95 -2.80 7.68
N GLY A 134 1.68 -2.45 7.44
CA GLY A 134 0.60 -2.73 8.38
C GLY A 134 0.69 -1.93 9.68
N ARG A 135 1.25 -0.72 9.66
CA ARG A 135 1.35 0.13 10.87
C ARG A 135 0.00 0.66 11.35
N ILE A 136 -1.07 0.51 10.54
CA ILE A 136 -2.45 0.68 10.98
C ILE A 136 -3.17 -0.65 10.79
N GLU A 137 -3.72 -1.17 11.86
CA GLU A 137 -4.31 -2.49 11.92
C GLU A 137 -5.49 -2.48 12.92
N ALA A 138 -6.57 -3.20 12.59
CA ALA A 138 -7.67 -3.40 13.51
C ALA A 138 -7.19 -4.18 14.74
N ASP A 139 -7.42 -3.63 15.95
CA ASP A 139 -7.01 -4.25 17.21
C ASP A 139 -8.07 -3.96 18.30
N ALA A 140 -8.98 -4.91 18.50
CA ALA A 140 -10.07 -4.80 19.46
C ALA A 140 -9.56 -4.72 20.93
N THR A 141 -8.29 -4.95 21.20
CA THR A 141 -7.69 -4.81 22.54
C THR A 141 -7.34 -3.37 22.90
N ARG A 142 -7.31 -2.46 21.90
CA ARG A 142 -7.02 -1.05 22.09
C ARG A 142 -8.29 -0.22 22.31
N PRO A 143 -8.24 0.86 23.10
CA PRO A 143 -9.41 1.73 23.30
C PRO A 143 -9.97 2.33 22.02
N SER A 144 -9.12 2.66 21.05
CA SER A 144 -9.51 3.15 19.72
C SER A 144 -10.02 2.04 18.78
N GLY A 145 -9.86 0.76 19.12
CA GLY A 145 -10.07 -0.36 18.21
C GLY A 145 -8.94 -0.58 17.20
N LEU A 146 -7.86 0.17 17.31
CA LEU A 146 -6.80 0.23 16.30
C LEU A 146 -5.41 0.16 16.93
N ARG A 147 -4.49 -0.56 16.29
CA ARG A 147 -3.06 -0.36 16.46
C ARG A 147 -2.61 0.71 15.46
N THR A 148 -1.93 1.73 15.93
CA THR A 148 -1.40 2.83 15.11
C THR A 148 -0.07 3.30 15.68
N PRO A 149 0.72 4.13 14.96
CA PRO A 149 1.92 4.75 15.49
C PRO A 149 1.69 5.66 16.72
N LEU A 150 0.45 6.06 16.97
CA LEU A 150 0.09 6.88 18.14
C LEU A 150 -0.33 6.05 19.34
N GLU A 151 -0.34 4.73 19.23
CA GLU A 151 -0.66 3.82 20.35
C GLU A 151 -1.98 4.21 21.06
N ASP A 152 -1.93 4.45 22.36
CA ASP A 152 -3.09 4.81 23.20
C ASP A 152 -3.54 6.27 23.03
N GLU A 153 -2.76 7.12 22.35
CA GLU A 153 -3.12 8.51 22.04
C GLU A 153 -4.01 8.62 20.80
N MET A 154 -4.26 7.50 20.09
CA MET A 154 -5.12 7.51 18.92
C MET A 154 -6.56 7.85 19.28
N VAL A 155 -7.14 8.78 18.53
CA VAL A 155 -8.57 9.17 18.68
C VAL A 155 -9.48 8.03 18.19
N ALA A 156 -10.77 8.13 18.49
CA ALA A 156 -11.78 7.16 18.10
C ALA A 156 -12.86 7.81 17.20
N GLY A 157 -13.81 7.00 16.71
CA GLY A 157 -14.94 7.49 15.90
C GLY A 157 -14.79 7.28 14.41
N PHE A 158 -13.87 6.40 14.00
CA PHE A 158 -13.66 6.05 12.61
C PHE A 158 -14.79 5.17 12.07
N ALA A 159 -15.26 5.49 10.86
CA ALA A 159 -16.25 4.68 10.16
C ALA A 159 -15.64 3.38 9.62
N THR A 160 -14.38 3.43 9.16
CA THR A 160 -13.62 2.29 8.63
C THR A 160 -12.14 2.44 8.98
N LEU A 161 -11.34 1.38 8.74
CA LEU A 161 -9.89 1.46 8.89
C LEU A 161 -9.26 2.46 7.90
N LEU A 162 -9.87 2.60 6.72
CA LEU A 162 -9.46 3.61 5.74
C LEU A 162 -9.58 5.03 6.32
N SER A 163 -10.64 5.32 7.09
CA SER A 163 -10.76 6.61 7.77
C SER A 163 -9.58 6.89 8.68
N ALA A 164 -9.16 5.89 9.48
CA ALA A 164 -7.98 6.05 10.33
C ALA A 164 -6.70 6.26 9.51
N GLN A 165 -6.56 5.59 8.35
CA GLN A 165 -5.38 5.78 7.49
C GLN A 165 -5.28 7.20 6.94
N THR A 166 -6.38 7.81 6.53
CA THR A 166 -6.38 9.16 5.93
C THR A 166 -5.93 10.26 6.89
N MET A 167 -5.83 9.97 8.19
CA MET A 167 -5.35 10.92 9.20
C MET A 167 -3.83 11.13 9.20
N PHE A 168 -3.05 10.20 8.63
CA PHE A 168 -1.59 10.20 8.77
C PHE A 168 -0.82 10.99 7.70
N PRO A 169 -1.22 11.04 6.42
CA PRO A 169 -0.46 11.78 5.40
C PRO A 169 -0.27 13.27 5.74
N VAL A 170 -1.25 13.90 6.38
CA VAL A 170 -1.18 15.31 6.81
C VAL A 170 -0.17 15.56 7.94
N LEU A 171 0.33 14.50 8.58
CA LEU A 171 1.35 14.56 9.62
C LEU A 171 2.76 14.30 9.08
N SER A 172 2.88 13.74 7.88
CA SER A 172 4.18 13.43 7.28
C SER A 172 4.84 14.68 6.71
N PRO A 173 6.02 15.07 7.17
CA PRO A 173 6.74 16.22 6.62
C PRO A 173 7.02 16.09 5.12
N ASP A 174 7.28 14.87 4.66
CA ASP A 174 7.61 14.60 3.26
C ASP A 174 6.36 14.47 2.38
N GLU A 175 5.17 14.23 2.97
CA GLU A 175 3.92 14.09 2.24
C GLU A 175 3.13 15.41 2.22
N MET A 176 2.61 15.89 3.36
CA MET A 176 1.65 16.99 3.41
C MET A 176 1.87 18.00 4.55
N ALA A 177 2.61 17.68 5.63
CA ALA A 177 2.77 18.59 6.75
C ALA A 177 3.65 19.79 6.42
N GLY A 178 4.61 19.61 5.53
CA GLY A 178 5.63 20.60 5.22
C GLY A 178 6.89 20.47 6.05
N HIS A 179 7.93 21.21 5.65
CA HIS A 179 9.26 21.13 6.21
C HIS A 179 9.31 21.67 7.64
N TYR A 180 10.45 21.50 8.24
CA TYR A 180 10.73 21.83 9.62
C TYR A 180 10.24 23.22 10.08
N SER A 181 9.09 23.25 10.80
CA SER A 181 8.53 24.45 11.44
C SER A 181 8.19 25.61 10.48
N GLU A 182 8.04 25.38 9.19
CA GLU A 182 7.73 26.44 8.23
C GLU A 182 6.26 26.93 8.33
N ASN A 183 5.37 26.09 8.85
CA ASN A 183 3.98 26.41 9.08
C ASN A 183 3.51 25.93 10.46
N ASP A 184 2.25 26.21 10.81
CA ASP A 184 1.68 25.83 12.10
C ASP A 184 1.52 24.32 12.28
N VAL A 185 1.13 23.58 11.21
CA VAL A 185 0.98 22.12 11.23
C VAL A 185 2.34 21.44 11.39
N SER A 186 3.33 21.79 10.56
CA SER A 186 4.67 21.20 10.64
C SER A 186 5.34 21.48 11.99
N ARG A 187 5.06 22.62 12.60
CA ARG A 187 5.54 22.96 13.94
C ARG A 187 4.90 22.08 15.01
N ALA A 188 3.57 21.87 14.94
CA ALA A 188 2.84 21.01 15.87
C ALA A 188 3.34 19.54 15.75
N VAL A 189 3.42 19.02 14.52
CA VAL A 189 3.94 17.67 14.26
C VAL A 189 5.34 17.47 14.85
N ARG A 190 6.23 18.42 14.61
CA ARG A 190 7.59 18.35 15.14
C ARG A 190 7.67 18.35 16.66
N GLN A 191 6.76 19.04 17.31
CA GLN A 191 6.67 19.08 18.79
C GLN A 191 5.97 17.85 19.36
N GLY A 192 5.49 16.91 18.54
CA GLY A 192 4.69 15.77 18.96
C GLY A 192 3.26 16.14 19.38
N LEU A 193 2.81 17.37 19.08
CA LEU A 193 1.47 17.85 19.35
C LEU A 193 0.54 17.42 18.21
N ILE A 194 0.04 16.19 18.25
CA ILE A 194 -0.79 15.61 17.20
C ILE A 194 -2.27 15.74 17.56
N THR A 195 -2.64 15.28 18.75
CA THR A 195 -4.02 15.23 19.26
C THR A 195 -4.33 16.39 20.20
N GLY A 196 -5.62 16.60 20.49
CA GLY A 196 -6.07 17.63 21.43
C GLY A 196 -6.03 19.05 20.90
N GLU A 197 -6.34 20.01 21.76
CA GLU A 197 -6.39 21.43 21.41
C GLU A 197 -5.01 21.97 21.01
N GLY A 198 -4.93 22.61 19.83
CA GLY A 198 -3.67 23.11 19.25
C GLY A 198 -2.79 22.02 18.63
N GLY A 199 -3.22 20.77 18.61
CA GLY A 199 -2.55 19.69 17.89
C GLY A 199 -2.72 19.82 16.37
N ALA A 200 -1.90 19.10 15.62
CA ALA A 200 -1.88 19.19 14.15
C ALA A 200 -3.28 18.95 13.53
N TRP A 201 -4.01 17.96 14.01
CA TRP A 201 -5.35 17.67 13.52
C TRP A 201 -6.37 18.76 13.88
N ASP A 202 -6.30 19.33 15.09
CA ASP A 202 -7.17 20.44 15.51
C ASP A 202 -6.91 21.70 14.67
N ILE A 203 -5.66 22.02 14.39
CA ILE A 203 -5.27 23.15 13.53
C ILE A 203 -5.93 23.02 12.15
N ILE A 204 -5.85 21.85 11.51
CA ILE A 204 -6.42 21.60 10.19
C ILE A 204 -7.95 21.63 10.25
N SER A 205 -8.57 21.02 11.28
CA SER A 205 -10.02 21.00 11.46
C SER A 205 -10.60 22.42 11.61
N ARG A 206 -9.94 23.29 12.36
CA ARG A 206 -10.33 24.70 12.48
C ARG A 206 -10.24 25.45 11.15
N ARG A 207 -9.17 25.21 10.36
CA ARG A 207 -9.05 25.81 9.02
C ARG A 207 -10.22 25.45 8.12
N VAL A 208 -10.64 24.18 8.14
CA VAL A 208 -11.79 23.69 7.39
C VAL A 208 -13.09 24.30 7.93
N ALA A 209 -13.26 24.33 9.26
CA ALA A 209 -14.45 24.88 9.92
C ALA A 209 -14.62 26.39 9.70
N ASP A 210 -13.54 27.14 9.46
CA ASP A 210 -13.58 28.58 9.18
C ASP A 210 -14.10 28.89 7.77
N ILE A 211 -14.20 27.90 6.88
CA ILE A 211 -14.77 28.06 5.55
C ILE A 211 -16.29 27.82 5.62
N PRO A 212 -17.14 28.86 5.38
CA PRO A 212 -18.58 28.75 5.59
C PRO A 212 -19.26 27.64 4.79
N SER A 213 -18.81 27.40 3.54
CA SER A 213 -19.36 26.35 2.70
C SER A 213 -19.03 24.95 3.23
N TYR A 214 -17.82 24.71 3.74
CA TYR A 214 -17.50 23.44 4.41
C TYR A 214 -18.34 23.27 5.68
N ARG A 215 -18.43 24.29 6.53
CA ARG A 215 -19.25 24.22 7.74
C ARG A 215 -20.68 23.80 7.44
N ALA A 216 -21.33 24.42 6.46
CA ALA A 216 -22.69 24.10 6.05
C ALA A 216 -22.81 22.65 5.54
N MET A 217 -21.83 22.15 4.79
CA MET A 217 -21.81 20.76 4.32
C MET A 217 -21.65 19.78 5.50
N PHE A 218 -20.74 20.05 6.43
CA PHE A 218 -20.57 19.22 7.63
C PHE A 218 -21.83 19.18 8.51
N GLU A 219 -22.50 20.32 8.71
CA GLU A 219 -23.78 20.40 9.43
C GLU A 219 -24.88 19.57 8.73
N SER A 220 -24.90 19.55 7.41
CA SER A 220 -25.84 18.73 6.62
C SER A 220 -25.55 17.22 6.74
N VAL A 221 -24.28 16.84 6.79
CA VAL A 221 -23.86 15.43 6.79
C VAL A 221 -23.88 14.84 8.20
N TYR A 222 -23.46 15.59 9.22
CA TYR A 222 -23.25 15.09 10.57
C TYR A 222 -24.19 15.80 11.58
N PRO A 223 -25.27 15.16 12.03
CA PRO A 223 -26.24 15.78 12.95
C PRO A 223 -25.62 16.32 14.25
N GLY A 224 -24.55 15.71 14.75
CA GLY A 224 -23.84 16.20 15.94
C GLY A 224 -23.23 17.58 15.73
N ILE A 225 -22.71 17.85 14.53
CA ILE A 225 -22.14 19.15 14.16
C ILE A 225 -23.26 20.19 14.01
N ALA A 226 -24.37 19.84 13.38
CA ALA A 226 -25.55 20.69 13.29
C ALA A 226 -26.10 21.08 14.68
N ASN A 227 -25.92 20.24 15.69
CA ASN A 227 -26.29 20.50 17.09
C ASN A 227 -25.17 21.16 17.91
N GLY A 228 -24.13 21.69 17.29
CA GLY A 228 -23.12 22.54 17.93
C GLY A 228 -21.83 21.82 18.35
N ARG A 229 -21.65 20.52 18.04
CA ARG A 229 -20.34 19.88 18.18
C ARG A 229 -19.35 20.48 17.16
N PRO A 230 -18.11 20.78 17.52
CA PRO A 230 -17.12 21.23 16.55
C PRO A 230 -16.81 20.14 15.51
N ILE A 231 -16.33 20.56 14.34
CA ILE A 231 -15.74 19.66 13.34
C ILE A 231 -14.38 19.24 13.89
N ASP A 232 -14.13 17.93 13.96
CA ASP A 232 -12.83 17.40 14.27
C ASP A 232 -12.24 16.61 13.06
N PHE A 233 -10.97 16.24 13.15
CA PHE A 233 -10.30 15.62 12.00
C PHE A 233 -10.85 14.22 11.68
N THR A 234 -11.47 13.55 12.65
CA THR A 234 -12.14 12.26 12.42
C THR A 234 -13.34 12.42 11.48
N ASP A 235 -14.07 13.54 11.55
CA ASP A 235 -15.17 13.84 10.62
C ASP A 235 -14.65 14.06 9.19
N ILE A 236 -13.55 14.82 9.05
CA ILE A 236 -12.86 15.04 7.77
C ILE A 236 -12.41 13.70 7.18
N SER A 237 -11.79 12.88 7.99
CA SER A 237 -11.28 11.55 7.66
C SER A 237 -12.38 10.58 7.24
N ASN A 238 -13.53 10.57 7.95
CA ASN A 238 -14.70 9.77 7.59
C ASN A 238 -15.28 10.17 6.23
N ALA A 239 -15.37 11.47 5.96
CA ALA A 239 -15.86 11.95 4.67
C ALA A 239 -14.90 11.58 3.51
N ILE A 240 -13.59 11.73 3.71
CA ILE A 240 -12.60 11.31 2.70
C ILE A 240 -12.68 9.81 2.43
N ALA A 241 -12.81 8.99 3.47
CA ALA A 241 -12.97 7.54 3.32
C ALA A 241 -14.26 7.20 2.56
N ALA A 242 -15.37 7.87 2.86
CA ALA A 242 -16.63 7.70 2.14
C ALA A 242 -16.49 8.03 0.65
N PHE A 243 -15.74 9.09 0.31
CA PHE A 243 -15.43 9.40 -1.09
C PHE A 243 -14.63 8.27 -1.74
N VAL A 244 -13.52 7.84 -1.15
CA VAL A 244 -12.66 6.79 -1.70
C VAL A 244 -13.43 5.48 -1.91
N GLU A 245 -14.25 5.07 -0.93
CA GLU A 245 -15.11 3.88 -1.02
C GLU A 245 -16.13 3.98 -2.15
N HIS A 246 -16.72 5.15 -2.35
CA HIS A 246 -17.70 5.36 -3.42
C HIS A 246 -17.03 5.46 -4.78
N GLU A 247 -15.96 6.24 -4.87
CA GLU A 247 -15.30 6.63 -6.12
C GLU A 247 -14.58 5.46 -6.78
N TRP A 248 -13.81 4.70 -6.01
CA TRP A 248 -12.89 3.68 -6.52
C TRP A 248 -13.22 2.26 -6.10
N ARG A 249 -14.50 1.97 -5.93
CA ARG A 249 -14.98 0.61 -5.82
C ARG A 249 -14.87 -0.07 -7.18
N SER A 250 -14.01 -1.09 -7.26
CA SER A 250 -13.69 -1.86 -8.46
C SER A 250 -14.24 -3.27 -8.33
N ASP A 251 -15.36 -3.52 -8.99
CA ASP A 251 -16.13 -4.78 -8.94
C ASP A 251 -16.77 -5.15 -10.29
N ASN A 252 -16.31 -4.53 -11.38
CA ASN A 252 -16.88 -4.71 -12.72
C ASN A 252 -15.81 -4.93 -13.80
N SER A 253 -14.76 -5.68 -13.47
CA SER A 253 -13.74 -6.13 -14.42
C SER A 253 -14.26 -7.26 -15.31
N ALA A 254 -13.52 -7.61 -16.37
CA ALA A 254 -13.82 -8.79 -17.20
C ALA A 254 -13.82 -10.07 -16.35
N PHE A 255 -12.91 -10.20 -15.36
CA PHE A 255 -12.90 -11.31 -14.43
C PHE A 255 -14.14 -11.34 -13.53
N ASP A 256 -14.68 -10.20 -13.11
CA ASP A 256 -15.92 -10.15 -12.34
C ASP A 256 -17.12 -10.61 -13.18
N ALA A 257 -17.21 -10.16 -14.43
CA ALA A 257 -18.26 -10.60 -15.37
C ALA A 257 -18.19 -12.11 -15.61
N TRP A 258 -16.98 -12.66 -15.78
CA TRP A 258 -16.78 -14.12 -15.87
C TRP A 258 -17.23 -14.85 -14.61
N ARG A 259 -16.88 -14.33 -13.42
CA ARG A 259 -17.28 -14.92 -12.14
C ARG A 259 -18.81 -14.95 -11.97
N ARG A 260 -19.50 -13.93 -12.44
CA ARG A 260 -20.97 -13.86 -12.43
C ARG A 260 -21.63 -14.70 -13.53
N GLY A 261 -20.85 -15.31 -14.43
CA GLY A 261 -21.35 -16.07 -15.58
C GLY A 261 -21.98 -15.20 -16.67
N GLU A 262 -21.62 -13.92 -16.72
CA GLU A 262 -22.16 -12.93 -17.68
C GLU A 262 -21.33 -12.86 -18.98
N ALA A 263 -20.04 -13.22 -18.89
CA ALA A 263 -19.10 -13.22 -20.02
C ALA A 263 -18.06 -14.31 -19.87
N GLU A 264 -17.39 -14.67 -20.97
CA GLU A 264 -16.21 -15.53 -20.96
C GLU A 264 -14.96 -14.63 -20.99
N LEU A 265 -13.83 -15.14 -20.43
CA LEU A 265 -12.52 -14.52 -20.56
C LEU A 265 -11.97 -14.77 -21.99
N SER A 266 -10.98 -13.98 -22.41
CA SER A 266 -10.19 -14.35 -23.59
C SER A 266 -9.45 -15.66 -23.34
N VAL A 267 -9.06 -16.36 -24.41
CA VAL A 267 -8.31 -17.62 -24.31
C VAL A 267 -7.02 -17.45 -23.51
N GLU A 268 -6.33 -16.33 -23.74
CA GLU A 268 -5.09 -15.97 -23.06
C GLU A 268 -5.32 -15.67 -21.57
N ALA A 269 -6.36 -14.90 -21.25
CA ALA A 269 -6.70 -14.56 -19.88
C ALA A 269 -7.18 -15.78 -19.07
N GLU A 270 -7.92 -16.70 -19.71
CA GLU A 270 -8.31 -17.96 -19.09
C GLU A 270 -7.11 -18.85 -18.83
N ALA A 271 -6.19 -18.98 -19.81
CA ALA A 271 -4.94 -19.71 -19.63
C ALA A 271 -4.10 -19.11 -18.50
N GLY A 272 -3.97 -17.79 -18.44
CA GLY A 272 -3.28 -17.07 -17.36
C GLY A 272 -3.93 -17.28 -16.00
N MET A 273 -5.26 -17.30 -15.94
CA MET A 273 -6.03 -17.62 -14.73
C MET A 273 -5.71 -19.04 -14.24
N HIS A 274 -5.65 -20.02 -15.14
CA HIS A 274 -5.27 -21.40 -14.80
C HIS A 274 -3.85 -21.49 -14.24
N LEU A 275 -2.90 -20.76 -14.84
CA LEU A 275 -1.53 -20.67 -14.31
C LEU A 275 -1.52 -20.01 -12.92
N PHE A 276 -2.19 -18.87 -12.77
CA PHE A 276 -2.23 -18.06 -11.54
C PHE A 276 -2.76 -18.84 -10.33
N TYR A 277 -3.90 -19.53 -10.50
CA TYR A 277 -4.52 -20.36 -9.46
C TYR A 277 -3.96 -21.78 -9.40
N GLY A 278 -3.06 -22.14 -10.32
CA GLY A 278 -2.46 -23.47 -10.47
C GLY A 278 -0.95 -23.46 -10.29
N SER A 279 -0.24 -23.85 -11.36
CA SER A 279 1.20 -24.16 -11.32
C SER A 279 2.11 -22.98 -11.00
N ALA A 280 1.71 -21.74 -11.34
CA ALA A 280 2.47 -20.56 -11.00
C ALA A 280 2.39 -20.21 -9.50
N GLY A 281 1.39 -20.74 -8.76
CA GLY A 281 1.31 -20.63 -7.31
C GLY A 281 0.96 -19.23 -6.77
N CYS A 282 0.59 -18.28 -7.63
CA CYS A 282 0.32 -16.88 -7.25
C CYS A 282 -0.81 -16.79 -6.21
N ALA A 283 -1.84 -17.62 -6.34
CA ALA A 283 -2.98 -17.68 -5.45
C ALA A 283 -2.66 -18.12 -4.02
N ALA A 284 -1.43 -18.56 -3.72
CA ALA A 284 -1.01 -18.84 -2.35
C ALA A 284 -1.07 -17.59 -1.45
N CYS A 285 -0.82 -16.40 -2.04
CA CYS A 285 -0.90 -15.11 -1.37
C CYS A 285 -2.00 -14.23 -2.00
N HIS A 286 -2.20 -14.33 -3.32
CA HIS A 286 -3.14 -13.52 -4.08
C HIS A 286 -4.47 -14.26 -4.33
N ALA A 287 -5.17 -14.65 -3.26
CA ALA A 287 -6.47 -15.31 -3.31
C ALA A 287 -7.61 -14.37 -2.86
N GLY A 288 -8.81 -14.93 -2.77
CA GLY A 288 -9.98 -14.20 -2.30
C GLY A 288 -10.57 -13.22 -3.32
N PRO A 289 -11.57 -12.43 -2.92
CA PRO A 289 -12.31 -11.54 -3.81
C PRO A 289 -11.48 -10.37 -4.33
N PHE A 290 -10.45 -9.98 -3.61
CA PHE A 290 -9.56 -8.86 -3.97
C PHE A 290 -8.14 -9.33 -4.34
N GLN A 291 -7.93 -10.64 -4.55
CA GLN A 291 -6.62 -11.25 -4.86
C GLN A 291 -5.53 -10.78 -3.85
N THR A 292 -5.79 -10.97 -2.57
CA THR A 292 -4.86 -10.70 -1.47
C THR A 292 -5.20 -11.56 -0.26
N ASP A 293 -4.21 -12.02 0.47
CA ASP A 293 -4.36 -12.68 1.78
C ASP A 293 -4.21 -11.68 2.93
N HIS A 294 -3.97 -10.38 2.62
CA HIS A 294 -3.60 -9.33 3.58
C HIS A 294 -2.40 -9.68 4.46
N GLY A 295 -1.68 -10.77 4.15
CA GLY A 295 -0.49 -11.23 4.86
C GLY A 295 0.74 -10.41 4.54
N PHE A 296 1.85 -10.78 5.20
CA PHE A 296 3.14 -10.11 5.02
C PHE A 296 4.17 -11.10 4.54
N HIS A 297 4.80 -10.79 3.41
CA HIS A 297 5.77 -11.67 2.75
C HIS A 297 7.03 -10.91 2.34
N ALA A 298 8.20 -11.52 2.60
CA ALA A 298 9.46 -11.00 2.12
C ALA A 298 9.71 -11.52 0.69
N THR A 299 9.46 -10.69 -0.29
CA THR A 299 9.55 -11.02 -1.72
C THR A 299 10.89 -10.64 -2.35
N GLY A 300 11.81 -10.06 -1.56
CA GLY A 300 13.07 -9.52 -2.07
C GLY A 300 12.92 -8.27 -2.94
N SER A 301 11.73 -7.65 -2.96
CA SER A 301 11.46 -6.45 -3.77
C SER A 301 12.52 -5.37 -3.56
N PRO A 302 13.13 -4.82 -4.64
CA PRO A 302 14.22 -3.85 -4.55
C PRO A 302 13.83 -2.61 -3.76
N GLN A 303 14.73 -2.15 -2.91
CA GLN A 303 14.58 -0.92 -2.14
C GLN A 303 15.23 0.25 -2.86
N LEU A 304 14.53 1.37 -2.91
CA LEU A 304 14.99 2.62 -3.50
C LEU A 304 14.84 3.76 -2.48
N GLY A 305 15.60 4.82 -2.68
CA GLY A 305 15.45 6.10 -1.99
C GLY A 305 15.83 6.09 -0.50
N PRO A 306 15.20 6.96 0.31
CA PRO A 306 15.60 7.22 1.69
C PRO A 306 15.27 6.05 2.65
N GLY A 307 14.42 5.10 2.25
CA GLY A 307 13.88 4.07 3.14
C GLY A 307 12.96 4.64 4.24
N LYS A 308 12.64 3.82 5.23
CA LYS A 308 11.80 4.21 6.38
C LYS A 308 12.64 4.42 7.65
N ALA A 309 13.86 4.90 7.49
CA ALA A 309 14.71 5.28 8.60
C ALA A 309 14.22 6.58 9.25
N GLU A 310 14.33 6.69 10.57
CA GLU A 310 14.14 7.95 11.27
C GLU A 310 15.28 8.92 10.95
N ARG A 311 15.02 10.22 11.12
CA ARG A 311 16.01 11.27 10.79
C ARG A 311 17.34 11.15 11.53
N PHE A 312 17.32 10.52 12.71
CA PHE A 312 18.54 10.26 13.52
C PHE A 312 19.25 8.95 13.14
N GLU A 313 18.65 8.11 12.32
CA GLU A 313 19.26 6.87 11.84
C GLU A 313 20.13 7.13 10.63
N SER A 314 21.33 6.54 10.58
CA SER A 314 22.33 6.79 9.54
C SER A 314 22.24 5.84 8.34
N HIS A 315 21.09 5.23 8.12
CA HIS A 315 20.84 4.28 7.01
C HIS A 315 19.64 4.67 6.17
N SER A 316 19.41 3.93 5.08
CA SER A 316 18.25 4.08 4.18
C SER A 316 17.43 2.78 4.09
N ARG A 317 17.52 1.91 5.10
CA ARG A 317 16.81 0.62 5.10
C ARG A 317 15.31 0.79 5.29
N ASP A 318 14.56 -0.04 4.58
CA ASP A 318 13.15 -0.28 4.86
C ASP A 318 12.97 -1.75 5.24
N VAL A 319 12.87 -2.03 6.52
CA VAL A 319 12.71 -3.38 7.05
C VAL A 319 11.25 -3.85 7.09
N GLY A 320 10.34 -3.12 6.45
CA GLY A 320 8.94 -3.50 6.29
C GLY A 320 8.21 -3.74 7.62
N ARG A 321 7.48 -4.84 7.71
CA ARG A 321 6.66 -5.23 8.87
C ARG A 321 7.46 -5.32 10.16
N MET A 322 8.74 -5.67 10.10
CA MET A 322 9.61 -5.73 11.29
C MET A 322 9.63 -4.40 12.06
N ARG A 323 9.54 -3.25 11.37
CA ARG A 323 9.49 -1.92 12.03
C ARG A 323 8.25 -1.76 12.91
N VAL A 324 7.16 -2.44 12.58
CA VAL A 324 5.89 -2.41 13.35
C VAL A 324 5.88 -3.42 14.47
N THR A 325 6.43 -4.62 14.23
CA THR A 325 6.30 -5.76 15.16
C THR A 325 7.52 -5.98 16.04
N ASN A 326 8.66 -5.40 15.66
CA ASN A 326 9.98 -5.64 16.26
C ASN A 326 10.39 -7.14 16.28
N ARG A 327 9.90 -7.93 15.30
CA ARG A 327 10.23 -9.35 15.16
C ARG A 327 11.13 -9.56 13.94
N MET A 328 12.27 -10.22 14.12
CA MET A 328 13.21 -10.53 13.03
C MET A 328 12.58 -11.37 11.93
N ALA A 329 11.62 -12.22 12.24
CA ALA A 329 10.90 -13.02 11.24
C ALA A 329 10.07 -12.17 10.26
N ASP A 330 9.78 -10.93 10.59
CA ASP A 330 9.04 -9.99 9.76
C ASP A 330 9.95 -9.04 8.95
N ALA A 331 11.28 -9.28 8.99
CA ALA A 331 12.25 -8.45 8.27
C ALA A 331 11.99 -8.48 6.76
N TYR A 332 11.97 -7.29 6.15
CA TYR A 332 11.72 -7.07 4.72
C TYR A 332 10.40 -7.64 4.19
N ALA A 333 9.46 -7.96 5.08
CA ALA A 333 8.14 -8.41 4.73
C ALA A 333 7.21 -7.20 4.51
N PHE A 334 6.44 -7.22 3.42
CA PHE A 334 5.46 -6.21 3.08
C PHE A 334 4.10 -6.85 2.85
N ARG A 335 3.04 -6.08 3.08
CA ARG A 335 1.66 -6.56 2.92
C ARG A 335 1.39 -6.91 1.46
N THR A 336 0.75 -8.06 1.24
CA THR A 336 0.23 -8.45 -0.07
C THR A 336 -0.80 -7.43 -0.55
N PRO A 337 -0.55 -6.69 -1.64
CA PRO A 337 -1.55 -5.77 -2.19
C PRO A 337 -2.67 -6.53 -2.90
N SER A 338 -3.85 -5.91 -3.01
CA SER A 338 -4.86 -6.35 -3.96
C SER A 338 -4.33 -6.25 -5.38
N LEU A 339 -4.69 -7.20 -6.26
CA LEU A 339 -4.33 -7.15 -7.67
C LEU A 339 -5.43 -6.54 -8.55
N ARG A 340 -6.50 -6.01 -7.97
CA ARG A 340 -7.50 -5.26 -8.72
C ARG A 340 -6.85 -4.06 -9.41
N ASN A 341 -7.04 -3.95 -10.72
CA ASN A 341 -6.45 -2.92 -11.58
C ASN A 341 -4.90 -2.94 -11.67
N VAL A 342 -4.24 -4.02 -11.24
CA VAL A 342 -2.77 -4.08 -11.13
C VAL A 342 -2.07 -3.76 -12.44
N ALA A 343 -2.63 -4.11 -13.59
CA ALA A 343 -2.06 -3.79 -14.91
C ALA A 343 -1.97 -2.28 -15.19
N ARG A 344 -2.63 -1.43 -14.40
CA ARG A 344 -2.66 0.04 -14.56
C ARG A 344 -1.96 0.80 -13.44
N THR A 345 -1.58 0.13 -12.34
CA THR A 345 -1.12 0.77 -11.10
C THR A 345 0.40 0.76 -10.93
N GLY A 346 1.14 0.65 -12.02
CA GLY A 346 2.60 0.75 -11.98
C GLY A 346 3.11 2.14 -11.58
N PRO A 347 4.40 2.24 -11.14
CA PRO A 347 5.39 1.18 -10.97
C PRO A 347 5.11 0.24 -9.78
N TRP A 348 5.64 -0.99 -9.84
CA TRP A 348 5.34 -2.06 -8.89
C TRP A 348 6.44 -2.29 -7.86
N GLY A 349 6.04 -2.91 -6.74
CA GLY A 349 6.88 -3.09 -5.55
C GLY A 349 6.67 -1.94 -4.54
N HIS A 350 7.05 -2.18 -3.28
CA HIS A 350 6.84 -1.18 -2.20
C HIS A 350 7.59 0.15 -2.41
N ALA A 351 8.67 0.12 -3.20
CA ALA A 351 9.42 1.30 -3.63
C ALA A 351 9.28 1.56 -5.15
N GLY A 352 8.31 0.92 -5.83
CA GLY A 352 8.10 1.10 -7.26
C GLY A 352 9.33 0.72 -8.11
N GLY A 353 10.06 -0.31 -7.71
CA GLY A 353 11.33 -0.69 -8.32
C GLY A 353 11.22 -1.22 -9.75
N HIS A 354 10.02 -1.50 -10.24
CA HIS A 354 9.77 -2.05 -11.57
C HIS A 354 8.74 -1.21 -12.31
N SER A 355 9.09 -0.67 -13.46
CA SER A 355 8.21 0.08 -14.35
C SER A 355 7.58 -0.78 -15.46
N ASP A 356 7.94 -2.06 -15.55
CA ASP A 356 7.39 -3.05 -16.47
C ASP A 356 6.84 -4.25 -15.71
N LEU A 357 5.54 -4.57 -15.92
CA LEU A 357 4.85 -5.64 -15.20
C LEU A 357 5.39 -7.03 -15.56
N ALA A 358 5.81 -7.25 -16.81
CA ALA A 358 6.42 -8.52 -17.20
C ALA A 358 7.74 -8.75 -16.47
N ALA A 359 8.58 -7.70 -16.37
CA ALA A 359 9.81 -7.76 -15.59
C ALA A 359 9.54 -8.03 -14.10
N PHE A 360 8.48 -7.44 -13.55
CA PHE A 360 8.07 -7.68 -12.16
C PHE A 360 7.58 -9.12 -11.95
N LEU A 361 6.82 -9.69 -12.88
CA LEU A 361 6.43 -11.11 -12.84
C LEU A 361 7.63 -12.06 -12.89
N ARG A 362 8.61 -11.80 -13.78
CA ARG A 362 9.86 -12.58 -13.82
C ARG A 362 10.65 -12.48 -12.52
N PHE A 363 10.70 -11.27 -11.94
CA PHE A 363 11.30 -11.08 -10.63
C PHE A 363 10.56 -11.88 -9.54
N HIS A 364 9.23 -11.90 -9.52
CA HIS A 364 8.43 -12.71 -8.59
C HIS A 364 8.62 -14.21 -8.79
N ALA A 365 8.82 -14.65 -10.05
CA ALA A 365 9.05 -16.06 -10.38
C ALA A 365 10.39 -16.57 -9.85
N ASP A 366 11.44 -15.75 -9.85
CA ASP A 366 12.72 -16.06 -9.22
C ASP A 366 13.30 -14.83 -8.50
N PRO A 367 12.84 -14.54 -7.28
CA PRO A 367 13.22 -13.33 -6.57
C PRO A 367 14.68 -13.28 -6.15
N GLN A 368 15.35 -14.44 -5.97
CA GLN A 368 16.78 -14.47 -5.64
C GLN A 368 17.64 -14.09 -6.83
N ALA A 369 17.42 -14.73 -7.98
CA ALA A 369 18.10 -14.35 -9.21
C ALA A 369 17.72 -12.95 -9.67
N GLY A 370 16.45 -12.58 -9.50
CA GLY A 370 15.93 -11.24 -9.80
C GLY A 370 16.62 -10.15 -9.00
N LEU A 371 16.82 -10.33 -7.69
CA LEU A 371 17.53 -9.37 -6.84
C LEU A 371 19.02 -9.26 -7.21
N ASP A 372 19.66 -10.37 -7.54
CA ASP A 372 21.06 -10.40 -7.95
C ASP A 372 21.30 -9.69 -9.29
N ALA A 373 20.36 -9.87 -10.24
CA ALA A 373 20.42 -9.28 -11.58
C ALA A 373 19.70 -7.94 -11.70
N TYR A 374 19.15 -7.39 -10.60
CA TYR A 374 18.32 -6.18 -10.66
C TYR A 374 19.07 -5.00 -11.26
N ALA A 375 18.52 -4.48 -12.34
CA ALA A 375 18.94 -3.23 -12.95
C ALA A 375 17.82 -2.20 -12.71
N PRO A 376 18.11 -1.04 -12.08
CA PRO A 376 17.09 -0.07 -11.75
C PRO A 376 16.36 0.46 -12.99
N ALA A 377 15.05 0.23 -13.06
CA ALA A 377 14.13 0.73 -14.08
C ALA A 377 13.07 1.64 -13.44
N ALA A 378 13.52 2.47 -12.50
CA ALA A 378 12.66 3.31 -11.68
C ALA A 378 12.31 4.63 -12.39
N THR A 379 11.07 5.08 -12.22
CA THR A 379 10.62 6.41 -12.65
C THR A 379 10.76 7.37 -11.47
N LEU A 380 11.89 8.07 -11.41
CA LEU A 380 12.24 9.00 -10.33
C LEU A 380 12.37 10.42 -10.85
N PRO A 381 11.65 11.40 -10.29
CA PRO A 381 11.88 12.83 -10.58
C PRO A 381 13.33 13.21 -10.28
N ALA A 382 13.93 14.09 -11.07
CA ALA A 382 15.27 14.61 -10.80
C ALA A 382 15.28 15.35 -9.45
N PHE A 383 16.20 14.93 -8.55
CA PHE A 383 16.34 15.53 -7.23
C PHE A 383 17.80 15.44 -6.75
N ALA A 384 18.57 16.48 -7.05
CA ALA A 384 20.01 16.50 -6.81
C ALA A 384 20.41 16.46 -5.32
N ALA A 385 19.56 16.95 -4.42
CA ALA A 385 19.82 16.98 -2.99
C ALA A 385 19.38 15.69 -2.25
N ALA A 386 18.73 14.75 -2.95
CA ALA A 386 18.30 13.50 -2.34
C ALA A 386 19.49 12.65 -1.88
N LYS A 387 19.26 11.83 -0.86
CA LYS A 387 20.15 10.69 -0.58
C LYS A 387 20.24 9.81 -1.83
N PRO A 388 21.39 9.12 -2.05
CA PRO A 388 21.52 8.22 -3.20
C PRO A 388 20.38 7.20 -3.24
N ASP A 389 19.64 7.19 -4.36
CA ASP A 389 18.44 6.35 -4.50
C ASP A 389 18.75 4.84 -4.48
N LEU A 390 20.01 4.46 -4.73
CA LEU A 390 20.46 3.06 -4.77
C LEU A 390 21.30 2.64 -3.55
N ALA A 391 21.39 3.48 -2.51
CA ALA A 391 22.28 3.25 -1.37
C ALA A 391 22.11 1.86 -0.73
N VAL A 392 20.88 1.37 -0.60
CA VAL A 392 20.60 0.03 -0.03
C VAL A 392 21.03 -1.09 -0.99
N LEU A 393 20.77 -0.92 -2.27
CA LEU A 393 21.13 -1.92 -3.30
C LEU A 393 22.64 -1.99 -3.57
N GLU A 394 23.37 -0.90 -3.30
CA GLU A 394 24.83 -0.85 -3.38
C GLU A 394 25.50 -1.41 -2.12
N ASP A 395 24.80 -1.53 -1.02
CA ASP A 395 25.28 -2.16 0.22
C ASP A 395 25.16 -3.69 0.12
N ALA A 396 26.31 -4.37 0.02
CA ALA A 396 26.37 -5.81 -0.11
C ALA A 396 25.79 -6.55 1.12
N ALA A 397 25.92 -5.99 2.33
CA ALA A 397 25.38 -6.58 3.55
C ALA A 397 23.86 -6.49 3.58
N GLU A 398 23.29 -5.36 3.17
CA GLU A 398 21.84 -5.17 3.06
C GLU A 398 21.23 -6.08 1.98
N ARG A 399 21.87 -6.17 0.81
CA ARG A 399 21.43 -7.10 -0.24
C ARG A 399 21.43 -8.54 0.24
N ALA A 400 22.46 -8.96 0.98
CA ALA A 400 22.54 -10.30 1.56
C ALA A 400 21.40 -10.55 2.56
N ALA A 401 21.11 -9.58 3.44
CA ALA A 401 20.03 -9.67 4.42
C ALA A 401 18.63 -9.73 3.73
N MET A 402 18.40 -8.91 2.71
CA MET A 402 17.17 -8.97 1.90
C MET A 402 17.03 -10.36 1.24
N ARG A 403 18.11 -10.88 0.67
CA ARG A 403 18.14 -12.20 0.01
C ARG A 403 17.82 -13.34 1.00
N GLU A 404 18.40 -13.31 2.19
CA GLU A 404 18.17 -14.31 3.24
C GLU A 404 16.72 -14.30 3.71
N ALA A 405 16.08 -13.12 3.74
CA ALA A 405 14.69 -12.97 4.17
C ALA A 405 13.67 -13.49 3.14
N ILE A 406 14.05 -13.68 1.85
CA ILE A 406 13.11 -14.10 0.80
C ILE A 406 12.37 -15.36 1.20
N SER A 407 11.04 -15.27 1.25
CA SER A 407 10.15 -16.38 1.61
C SER A 407 9.50 -17.08 0.40
N LEU A 408 9.57 -16.47 -0.78
CA LEU A 408 9.01 -17.03 -2.01
C LEU A 408 9.87 -18.18 -2.54
N ARG A 409 9.19 -19.16 -3.14
CA ARG A 409 9.86 -20.24 -3.89
C ARG A 409 9.96 -19.83 -5.35
N SER A 410 11.08 -20.17 -5.99
CA SER A 410 11.23 -19.98 -7.43
C SER A 410 10.30 -20.92 -8.19
N VAL A 411 9.70 -20.38 -9.26
CA VAL A 411 8.84 -21.09 -10.23
C VAL A 411 9.38 -20.82 -11.62
N ASP A 412 9.50 -21.86 -12.42
CA ASP A 412 9.94 -21.74 -13.82
C ASP A 412 8.76 -21.28 -14.68
N LEU A 413 8.84 -20.07 -15.22
CA LEU A 413 7.84 -19.46 -16.11
C LEU A 413 8.54 -19.02 -17.40
N ASP A 414 8.09 -19.53 -18.53
CA ASP A 414 8.60 -19.08 -19.82
C ASP A 414 7.91 -17.79 -20.31
N ASP A 415 8.31 -17.30 -21.47
CA ASP A 415 7.75 -16.08 -22.05
C ASP A 415 6.26 -16.20 -22.39
N HIS A 416 5.81 -17.41 -22.73
CA HIS A 416 4.41 -17.70 -23.01
C HIS A 416 3.59 -17.64 -21.71
N ASP A 417 4.06 -18.27 -20.65
CA ASP A 417 3.42 -18.22 -19.32
C ASP A 417 3.28 -16.78 -18.80
N ILE A 418 4.34 -15.98 -18.95
CA ILE A 418 4.32 -14.55 -18.60
C ILE A 418 3.26 -13.79 -19.41
N ALA A 419 3.16 -14.06 -20.72
CA ALA A 419 2.15 -13.40 -21.56
C ALA A 419 0.72 -13.79 -21.13
N MET A 420 0.48 -15.05 -20.79
CA MET A 420 -0.83 -15.51 -20.30
C MET A 420 -1.17 -14.88 -18.94
N LEU A 421 -0.21 -14.85 -18.01
CA LEU A 421 -0.39 -14.19 -16.72
C LEU A 421 -0.70 -12.69 -16.86
N LEU A 422 -0.02 -11.99 -17.77
CA LEU A 422 -0.30 -10.58 -18.08
C LEU A 422 -1.73 -10.39 -18.60
N ALA A 423 -2.21 -11.27 -19.48
CA ALA A 423 -3.57 -11.24 -19.99
C ALA A 423 -4.61 -11.45 -18.86
N PHE A 424 -4.33 -12.34 -17.92
CA PHE A 424 -5.19 -12.53 -16.75
C PHE A 424 -5.16 -11.31 -15.82
N LEU A 425 -4.00 -10.74 -15.52
CA LEU A 425 -3.89 -9.54 -14.69
C LEU A 425 -4.57 -8.33 -15.35
N ASP A 426 -4.55 -8.22 -16.67
CA ASP A 426 -5.30 -7.21 -17.41
C ASP A 426 -6.82 -7.42 -17.27
N ALA A 427 -7.29 -8.67 -17.25
CA ALA A 427 -8.70 -9.01 -17.03
C ALA A 427 -9.22 -8.63 -15.63
N LEU A 428 -8.33 -8.31 -14.66
CA LEU A 428 -8.69 -7.75 -13.34
C LEU A 428 -8.92 -6.23 -13.39
N THR A 429 -8.79 -5.60 -14.57
CA THR A 429 -8.95 -4.15 -14.73
C THR A 429 -10.42 -3.77 -14.87
N ASP A 430 -10.83 -2.80 -14.06
CA ASP A 430 -12.13 -2.14 -14.12
C ASP A 430 -11.92 -0.69 -14.60
N GLU A 431 -12.05 -0.47 -15.89
CA GLU A 431 -11.84 0.83 -16.53
C GLU A 431 -12.83 1.90 -16.02
N GLN A 432 -14.01 1.50 -15.54
CA GLN A 432 -14.97 2.43 -14.97
C GLN A 432 -14.51 2.90 -13.57
N ALA A 433 -14.02 1.98 -12.77
CA ALA A 433 -13.47 2.33 -11.45
C ALA A 433 -12.24 3.24 -11.57
N ILE A 434 -11.38 3.04 -12.59
CA ILE A 434 -10.22 3.90 -12.83
C ILE A 434 -10.65 5.34 -13.15
N LYS A 435 -11.71 5.52 -13.95
CA LYS A 435 -12.23 6.85 -14.26
C LYS A 435 -12.88 7.55 -13.07
N GLY A 436 -13.34 6.76 -12.09
CA GLY A 436 -14.11 7.25 -10.96
C GLY A 436 -15.57 7.52 -11.30
N ARG A 437 -16.38 7.80 -10.29
CA ARG A 437 -17.82 8.04 -10.39
C ARG A 437 -18.20 9.51 -10.23
N LEU A 438 -17.51 10.23 -9.34
CA LEU A 438 -17.72 11.65 -9.04
C LEU A 438 -16.68 12.54 -9.72
N GLY A 439 -15.49 12.00 -9.97
CA GLY A 439 -14.40 12.67 -10.66
C GLY A 439 -13.78 13.85 -9.90
N ILE A 440 -12.90 14.59 -10.58
CA ILE A 440 -12.23 15.77 -10.04
C ILE A 440 -13.22 16.94 -10.00
N PRO A 441 -13.37 17.66 -8.88
CA PRO A 441 -14.26 18.83 -8.80
C PRO A 441 -13.71 20.00 -9.63
N ASP A 442 -14.59 20.88 -10.12
CA ASP A 442 -14.17 22.09 -10.85
C ASP A 442 -13.47 23.10 -9.95
N ALA A 443 -13.88 23.18 -8.69
CA ALA A 443 -13.31 24.04 -7.66
C ALA A 443 -13.54 23.42 -6.28
N VAL A 444 -12.75 23.85 -5.29
CA VAL A 444 -12.90 23.46 -3.90
C VAL A 444 -13.30 24.68 -3.03
N PRO A 445 -13.96 24.46 -1.89
CA PRO A 445 -14.44 25.52 -1.02
C PRO A 445 -13.38 26.49 -0.50
N SER A 446 -12.12 26.05 -0.38
CA SER A 446 -11.01 26.93 0.01
C SER A 446 -10.65 27.97 -1.06
N GLY A 447 -11.03 27.75 -2.31
CA GLY A 447 -10.60 28.55 -3.46
C GLY A 447 -9.16 28.32 -3.90
N LEU A 448 -8.47 27.34 -3.30
CA LEU A 448 -7.10 26.95 -3.70
C LEU A 448 -7.10 26.22 -5.03
N ALA A 449 -5.95 26.25 -5.72
CA ALA A 449 -5.78 25.56 -6.99
C ALA A 449 -5.77 24.04 -6.79
N ILE A 450 -6.40 23.31 -7.72
CA ILE A 450 -6.44 21.83 -7.73
C ILE A 450 -5.45 21.33 -8.77
N ASP A 451 -4.68 20.33 -8.43
CA ASP A 451 -3.84 19.57 -9.37
C ASP A 451 -4.75 18.74 -10.32
N ARG A 452 -4.49 18.83 -11.66
CA ARG A 452 -5.31 18.18 -12.71
C ARG A 452 -4.47 17.45 -13.75
#